data_5d32438b158e4d4d40172453df357b91
#
_entry.id   5d32438b158e4d4d40172453df357b91
#
_cell.length_a   1.000
_cell.length_b   1.000
_cell.length_c   1.000
_cell.angle_alpha   90.00
_cell.angle_beta   90.00
_cell.angle_gamma   90.00
#
_symmetry.space_group_name_H-M   'P 1'
#
loop_
_entity.id
_entity.type
_entity.pdbx_description
1 polymer ?
#
loop_
_entity_poly.entity_id
_entity_poly.type
_entity_poly.pdbx_seq_one_letter_code
_entity_poly.pdbx_strand_id
1 'polypeptide(L)'
;TQIMSLPVGQEYRDLLKLIPGVQYSQDSVRGPSAGGSGQDNVYQFDGVNVNLPLFGTLSAEPASHDIAEVTVVKGGARAVDFDRSGGFSIDTVSRSGTSEFHGQVGYQFQSDAMSADLDSGSLSRYERNLGWLTANLGGPILKDTLYFYGSYYRPTQNRDNRSNLYGELPDYESTRNEGFGKLTFTPTQTLLLNASYRDSKRVDTASI
;
A
#
# COMPACT_ATOMS: atom_id res chain seq x y z
N THR A 1 -4.26 14.08 1.29
CA THR A 1 -4.05 14.72 -0.03
C THR A 1 -2.58 14.94 -0.35
N GLN A 2 -1.72 15.18 0.63
CA GLN A 2 -0.28 15.38 0.36
C GLN A 2 0.42 14.11 -0.13
N ILE A 3 0.04 12.93 0.35
CA ILE A 3 0.64 11.65 -0.08
C ILE A 3 0.45 11.43 -1.59
N MET A 4 -0.71 11.77 -2.13
CA MET A 4 -1.02 11.60 -3.56
C MET A 4 -0.23 12.56 -4.48
N SER A 5 0.33 13.63 -3.95
CA SER A 5 1.15 14.57 -4.71
C SER A 5 2.65 14.29 -4.63
N LEU A 6 3.05 13.28 -3.88
CA LEU A 6 4.46 12.91 -3.77
C LEU A 6 4.93 12.20 -5.05
N PRO A 7 6.18 12.42 -5.49
CA PRO A 7 6.74 11.81 -6.70
C PRO A 7 7.18 10.36 -6.46
N VAL A 8 6.26 9.55 -5.94
CA VAL A 8 6.46 8.12 -5.67
C VAL A 8 5.32 7.31 -6.28
N GLY A 9 5.52 6.01 -6.41
CA GLY A 9 4.49 5.10 -6.89
C GLY A 9 3.25 5.07 -5.99
N GLN A 10 2.20 4.40 -6.45
CA GLN A 10 0.91 4.34 -5.76
C GLN A 10 0.84 3.23 -4.69
N GLU A 11 1.83 2.36 -4.65
CA GLU A 11 1.87 1.27 -3.67
C GLU A 11 2.39 1.78 -2.31
N TYR A 12 1.89 1.18 -1.23
CA TYR A 12 2.31 1.53 0.13
C TYR A 12 3.83 1.50 0.33
N ARG A 13 4.49 0.49 -0.24
CA ARG A 13 5.95 0.33 -0.17
C ARG A 13 6.71 1.48 -0.81
N ASP A 14 6.11 2.16 -1.77
CA ASP A 14 6.75 3.30 -2.43
C ASP A 14 6.93 4.49 -1.49
N LEU A 15 6.09 4.62 -0.46
CA LEU A 15 6.25 5.63 0.59
C LEU A 15 7.54 5.44 1.38
N LEU A 16 8.05 4.21 1.49
CA LEU A 16 9.28 3.90 2.20
C LEU A 16 10.52 4.49 1.51
N LYS A 17 10.44 4.76 0.21
CA LYS A 17 11.51 5.43 -0.56
C LYS A 17 11.76 6.86 -0.09
N LEU A 18 10.78 7.48 0.55
CA LEU A 18 10.87 8.85 1.07
C LEU A 18 11.54 8.93 2.44
N ILE A 19 11.76 7.79 3.10
CA ILE A 19 12.29 7.77 4.46
C ILE A 19 13.81 7.77 4.40
N PRO A 20 14.48 8.83 4.90
CA PRO A 20 15.93 8.90 4.89
C PRO A 20 16.56 7.73 5.64
N GLY A 21 17.55 7.07 5.02
CA GLY A 21 18.28 5.95 5.62
C GLY A 21 17.57 4.59 5.54
N VAL A 22 16.43 4.50 4.88
CA VAL A 22 15.82 3.22 4.49
C VAL A 22 16.40 2.80 3.14
N GLN A 23 16.97 1.62 3.09
CA GLN A 23 17.39 0.97 1.84
C GLN A 23 16.18 0.26 1.27
N TYR A 24 15.68 0.75 0.15
CA TYR A 24 14.53 0.16 -0.52
C TYR A 24 14.95 -1.10 -1.30
N SER A 25 14.20 -2.18 -1.11
CA SER A 25 14.30 -3.39 -1.92
C SER A 25 12.92 -3.79 -2.42
N GLN A 26 12.84 -4.16 -3.68
CA GLN A 26 11.63 -4.75 -4.27
C GLN A 26 11.45 -6.23 -3.91
N ASP A 27 12.47 -6.85 -3.32
CA ASP A 27 12.38 -8.23 -2.86
C ASP A 27 11.30 -8.35 -1.79
N SER A 28 10.28 -9.14 -2.07
CA SER A 28 9.16 -9.38 -1.16
C SER A 28 9.57 -10.14 0.11
N VAL A 29 10.68 -10.88 0.05
CA VAL A 29 11.18 -11.69 1.18
C VAL A 29 12.08 -10.85 2.08
N ARG A 30 13.00 -10.07 1.47
CA ARG A 30 13.96 -9.27 2.23
C ARG A 30 13.41 -7.91 2.63
N GLY A 31 12.54 -7.35 1.81
CA GLY A 31 11.90 -6.07 2.05
C GLY A 31 12.88 -4.90 2.20
N PRO A 32 12.37 -3.70 2.44
CA PRO A 32 13.18 -2.54 2.76
C PRO A 32 13.84 -2.71 4.13
N SER A 33 15.03 -2.14 4.32
CA SER A 33 15.78 -2.27 5.57
C SER A 33 16.36 -0.91 6.03
N ALA A 34 16.55 -0.76 7.33
CA ALA A 34 17.20 0.40 7.94
C ALA A 34 18.15 -0.06 9.05
N GLY A 35 19.31 -0.57 8.65
CA GLY A 35 20.35 -1.04 9.57
C GLY A 35 20.22 -2.48 10.06
N GLY A 36 19.08 -3.14 9.82
CA GLY A 36 18.81 -4.54 10.13
C GLY A 36 18.37 -5.31 8.91
N SER A 37 17.83 -6.52 9.10
CA SER A 37 17.15 -7.26 8.06
C SER A 37 15.77 -6.65 7.76
N GLY A 38 15.31 -6.73 6.52
CA GLY A 38 13.93 -6.36 6.17
C GLY A 38 12.86 -7.18 6.90
N GLN A 39 13.24 -8.32 7.48
CA GLN A 39 12.37 -9.16 8.31
C GLN A 39 12.26 -8.69 9.76
N ASP A 40 13.12 -7.75 10.19
CA ASP A 40 13.13 -7.19 11.54
C ASP A 40 12.27 -5.93 11.68
N ASN A 41 11.57 -5.55 10.61
CA ASN A 41 10.70 -4.39 10.61
C ASN A 41 9.35 -4.70 11.26
N VAL A 42 8.72 -3.67 11.81
CA VAL A 42 7.34 -3.74 12.31
C VAL A 42 6.44 -2.84 11.49
N TYR A 43 5.34 -3.41 11.05
CA TYR A 43 4.30 -2.72 10.32
C TYR A 43 3.01 -2.77 11.13
N GLN A 44 2.51 -1.61 11.53
CA GLN A 44 1.23 -1.46 12.21
C GLN A 44 0.26 -0.68 11.34
N PHE A 45 -0.99 -1.08 11.37
CA PHE A 45 -2.08 -0.42 10.69
C PHE A 45 -3.24 -0.23 11.65
N ASP A 46 -3.58 1.04 11.94
CA ASP A 46 -4.55 1.41 12.98
C ASP A 46 -4.25 0.74 14.34
N GLY A 47 -2.95 0.63 14.71
CA GLY A 47 -2.50 0.00 15.95
C GLY A 47 -2.46 -1.54 15.93
N VAL A 48 -2.81 -2.17 14.82
CA VAL A 48 -2.75 -3.63 14.66
C VAL A 48 -1.48 -4.03 13.91
N ASN A 49 -0.72 -4.98 14.46
CA ASN A 49 0.45 -5.53 13.79
C ASN A 49 0.01 -6.36 12.57
N VAL A 50 0.51 -6.00 11.39
CA VAL A 50 0.20 -6.65 10.11
C VAL A 50 1.40 -7.39 9.51
N ASN A 51 2.38 -7.74 10.32
CA ASN A 51 3.48 -8.59 9.88
C ASN A 51 3.00 -10.04 9.71
N LEU A 52 3.57 -10.73 8.73
CA LEU A 52 3.48 -12.20 8.67
C LEU A 52 4.29 -12.80 9.82
N PRO A 53 3.68 -13.57 10.74
CA PRO A 53 4.35 -14.02 11.95
C PRO A 53 5.63 -14.82 11.69
N LEU A 54 5.63 -15.64 10.62
CA LEU A 54 6.76 -16.50 10.28
C LEU A 54 7.92 -15.74 9.64
N PHE A 55 7.62 -14.78 8.76
CA PHE A 55 8.64 -14.13 7.94
C PHE A 55 8.96 -12.70 8.38
N GLY A 56 8.16 -12.10 9.26
CA GLY A 56 8.33 -10.71 9.67
C GLY A 56 8.09 -9.68 8.56
N THR A 57 7.62 -10.11 7.39
CA THR A 57 7.33 -9.23 6.25
C THR A 57 5.90 -8.72 6.30
N LEU A 58 5.60 -7.70 5.52
CA LEU A 58 4.27 -7.10 5.44
C LEU A 58 3.26 -8.10 4.83
N SER A 59 2.19 -8.40 5.57
CA SER A 59 1.15 -9.36 5.13
C SER A 59 0.09 -8.72 4.24
N ALA A 60 -0.21 -7.44 4.47
CA ALA A 60 -1.22 -6.70 3.75
C ALA A 60 -0.73 -5.27 3.52
N GLU A 61 -0.86 -4.79 2.30
CA GLU A 61 -0.50 -3.42 1.95
C GLU A 61 -1.77 -2.57 1.87
N PRO A 62 -1.90 -1.52 2.71
CA PRO A 62 -2.99 -0.58 2.56
C PRO A 62 -2.80 0.22 1.27
N ALA A 63 -3.90 0.56 0.61
CA ALA A 63 -3.83 1.47 -0.52
C ALA A 63 -3.38 2.86 -0.03
N SER A 64 -2.45 3.49 -0.73
CA SER A 64 -1.86 4.77 -0.29
C SER A 64 -2.90 5.89 -0.15
N HIS A 65 -3.98 5.86 -0.91
CA HIS A 65 -5.07 6.83 -0.82
C HIS A 65 -5.92 6.70 0.45
N ASP A 66 -5.87 5.55 1.15
CA ASP A 66 -6.56 5.31 2.43
C ASP A 66 -5.77 5.79 3.64
N ILE A 67 -4.54 6.22 3.43
CA ILE A 67 -3.64 6.61 4.51
C ILE A 67 -3.88 8.08 4.88
N ALA A 68 -4.08 8.32 6.17
CA ALA A 68 -4.13 9.65 6.75
C ALA A 68 -2.73 10.11 7.20
N GLU A 69 -2.01 9.23 7.90
CA GLU A 69 -0.71 9.52 8.51
C GLU A 69 0.18 8.29 8.51
N VAL A 70 1.47 8.49 8.37
CA VAL A 70 2.51 7.47 8.51
C VAL A 70 3.57 7.98 9.46
N THR A 71 3.77 7.29 10.57
CA THR A 71 4.83 7.55 11.53
C THR A 71 5.90 6.47 11.42
N VAL A 72 7.16 6.88 11.27
CA VAL A 72 8.29 5.96 11.14
C VAL A 72 9.30 6.18 12.24
N VAL A 73 9.62 5.11 12.97
CA VAL A 73 10.66 5.09 14.00
C VAL A 73 11.81 4.21 13.52
N LYS A 74 13.00 4.77 13.40
CA LYS A 74 14.23 4.06 12.99
C LYS A 74 15.11 3.82 14.21
N GLY A 75 15.32 2.57 14.56
CA GLY A 75 16.10 2.17 15.72
C GLY A 75 15.54 2.70 17.04
N GLY A 76 15.90 2.10 18.13
CA GLY A 76 15.54 2.59 19.47
C GLY A 76 14.03 2.61 19.79
N ALA A 77 13.21 1.92 19.02
CA ALA A 77 11.80 1.74 19.35
C ALA A 77 11.68 1.03 20.72
N ARG A 78 10.77 1.53 21.56
CA ARG A 78 10.58 0.92 22.89
C ARG A 78 9.87 -0.42 22.74
N ALA A 79 10.31 -1.43 23.47
CA ALA A 79 9.70 -2.76 23.46
C ALA A 79 8.20 -2.76 23.87
N VAL A 80 7.76 -1.75 24.61
CA VAL A 80 6.36 -1.58 24.99
C VAL A 80 5.47 -1.18 23.82
N ASP A 81 6.04 -0.53 22.80
CA ASP A 81 5.29 -0.04 21.64
C ASP A 81 5.33 -1.05 20.48
N PHE A 82 6.35 -1.91 20.43
CA PHE A 82 6.58 -2.81 19.28
C PHE A 82 7.17 -4.16 19.72
N ASP A 83 6.67 -5.23 19.12
CA ASP A 83 7.12 -6.60 19.39
C ASP A 83 8.54 -6.88 18.89
N ARG A 84 8.98 -6.16 17.86
CA ARG A 84 10.29 -6.26 17.23
C ARG A 84 10.83 -4.86 16.99
N SER A 85 12.12 -4.68 17.05
CA SER A 85 12.73 -3.36 16.84
C SER A 85 14.13 -3.40 16.26
N GLY A 86 14.49 -4.49 15.58
CA GLY A 86 15.80 -4.62 14.94
C GLY A 86 16.00 -3.76 13.68
N GLY A 87 14.90 -3.38 13.03
CA GLY A 87 14.87 -2.54 11.84
C GLY A 87 14.21 -1.18 12.10
N PHE A 88 13.19 -0.87 11.31
CA PHE A 88 12.31 0.28 11.54
C PHE A 88 10.90 -0.19 11.91
N SER A 89 10.17 0.69 12.58
CA SER A 89 8.76 0.48 12.90
C SER A 89 7.93 1.54 12.18
N ILE A 90 6.89 1.11 11.50
CA ILE A 90 5.94 1.99 10.82
C ILE A 90 4.57 1.79 11.44
N ASP A 91 4.00 2.89 11.91
CA ASP A 91 2.60 2.97 12.28
C ASP A 91 1.84 3.80 11.23
N THR A 92 0.81 3.21 10.68
CA THR A 92 0.01 3.79 9.62
C THR A 92 -1.42 3.94 10.11
N VAL A 93 -1.91 5.17 10.08
CA VAL A 93 -3.28 5.50 10.45
C VAL A 93 -4.12 5.64 9.20
N SER A 94 -5.23 4.91 9.13
CA SER A 94 -6.18 5.00 8.03
C SER A 94 -7.04 6.25 8.13
N ARG A 95 -7.54 6.71 6.98
CA ARG A 95 -8.51 7.80 6.92
C ARG A 95 -9.79 7.44 7.64
N SER A 96 -10.40 8.46 8.23
CA SER A 96 -11.72 8.39 8.86
C SER A 96 -12.68 9.37 8.18
N GLY A 97 -13.96 9.17 8.36
CA GLY A 97 -14.96 10.16 7.98
C GLY A 97 -14.81 11.45 8.80
N THR A 98 -15.29 12.54 8.26
CA THR A 98 -15.28 13.87 8.87
C THR A 98 -16.70 14.41 9.00
N SER A 99 -16.83 15.59 9.59
CA SER A 99 -18.13 16.29 9.75
C SER A 99 -18.76 16.75 8.43
N GLU A 100 -18.02 16.69 7.33
CA GLU A 100 -18.48 17.06 5.99
C GLU A 100 -18.31 15.87 5.04
N PHE A 101 -19.22 15.77 4.06
CA PHE A 101 -19.06 14.78 3.01
C PHE A 101 -17.93 15.18 2.07
N HIS A 102 -17.05 14.25 1.82
CA HIS A 102 -15.99 14.41 0.84
C HIS A 102 -15.73 13.08 0.14
N GLY A 103 -15.38 13.16 -1.10
CA GLY A 103 -15.09 11.98 -1.91
C GLY A 103 -14.16 12.34 -3.07
N GLN A 104 -13.51 11.34 -3.58
CA GLN A 104 -12.62 11.47 -4.72
C GLN A 104 -12.71 10.20 -5.58
N VAL A 105 -12.68 10.39 -6.89
CA VAL A 105 -12.48 9.32 -7.86
C VAL A 105 -11.27 9.70 -8.70
N GLY A 106 -10.38 8.76 -8.90
CA GLY A 106 -9.16 8.96 -9.68
C GLY A 106 -8.83 7.74 -10.50
N TYR A 107 -8.27 7.97 -11.69
CA TYR A 107 -7.68 6.93 -12.51
C TYR A 107 -6.30 7.37 -12.97
N GLN A 108 -5.32 6.54 -12.73
CA GLN A 108 -3.96 6.74 -13.20
C GLN A 108 -3.57 5.56 -14.07
N PHE A 109 -2.75 5.81 -15.07
CA PHE A 109 -2.21 4.77 -15.91
C PHE A 109 -0.77 5.08 -16.27
N GLN A 110 -0.01 4.04 -16.52
CA GLN A 110 1.33 4.08 -17.06
C GLN A 110 1.41 3.07 -18.18
N SER A 111 1.75 3.53 -19.36
CA SER A 111 1.99 2.69 -20.54
C SER A 111 3.48 2.58 -20.82
N ASP A 112 3.86 1.51 -21.47
CA ASP A 112 5.21 1.33 -21.97
C ASP A 112 5.66 2.47 -22.90
N ALA A 113 4.76 2.94 -23.75
CA ALA A 113 4.99 4.08 -24.65
C ALA A 113 5.33 5.41 -23.91
N MET A 114 5.04 5.51 -22.60
CA MET A 114 5.39 6.67 -21.76
C MET A 114 6.75 6.55 -21.10
N SER A 115 7.45 5.45 -21.31
CA SER A 115 8.76 5.20 -20.70
C SER A 115 9.85 5.26 -21.76
N ALA A 116 10.99 5.88 -21.43
CA ALA A 116 12.12 5.93 -22.34
C ALA A 116 12.74 4.54 -22.53
N ASP A 117 13.17 4.23 -23.74
CA ASP A 117 13.92 3.01 -24.02
C ASP A 117 15.33 3.09 -23.43
N LEU A 118 15.76 1.96 -22.88
CA LEU A 118 17.17 1.79 -22.49
C LEU A 118 17.97 1.48 -23.76
N ASP A 119 18.89 2.39 -24.11
CA ASP A 119 19.82 2.23 -25.23
C ASP A 119 20.95 1.23 -24.88
N SER A 120 20.56 0.02 -24.48
CA SER A 120 21.50 -1.06 -24.23
C SER A 120 21.06 -2.33 -24.95
N GLY A 121 21.66 -2.55 -26.07
CA GLY A 121 21.30 -3.57 -27.08
C GLY A 121 21.27 -5.04 -26.67
N SER A 122 21.12 -5.38 -25.42
CA SER A 122 20.99 -6.79 -24.98
C SER A 122 19.97 -7.04 -23.85
N LEU A 123 19.46 -6.02 -23.19
CA LEU A 123 18.43 -6.19 -22.19
C LEU A 123 17.08 -5.82 -22.81
N SER A 124 16.43 -6.83 -23.30
CA SER A 124 15.10 -6.67 -23.84
C SER A 124 14.14 -6.28 -22.71
N ARG A 125 13.47 -5.19 -22.87
CA ARG A 125 12.47 -4.63 -22.00
C ARG A 125 11.17 -5.39 -22.13
N TYR A 126 10.49 -5.62 -21.03
CA TYR A 126 9.12 -6.12 -21.03
C TYR A 126 8.16 -4.95 -21.27
N GLU A 127 7.26 -5.07 -22.21
CA GLU A 127 6.14 -4.15 -22.33
C GLU A 127 5.25 -4.31 -21.10
N ARG A 128 5.02 -3.19 -20.42
CA ARG A 128 4.28 -3.20 -19.17
C ARG A 128 3.30 -2.04 -19.10
N ASN A 129 2.04 -2.40 -18.93
CA ASN A 129 0.97 -1.43 -18.74
C ASN A 129 0.41 -1.57 -17.33
N LEU A 130 0.25 -0.45 -16.64
CA LEU A 130 -0.26 -0.36 -15.28
C LEU A 130 -1.45 0.59 -15.25
N GLY A 131 -2.48 0.22 -14.48
CA GLY A 131 -3.63 1.07 -14.23
C GLY A 131 -4.00 1.05 -12.75
N TRP A 132 -4.46 2.19 -12.22
CA TRP A 132 -4.92 2.30 -10.84
C TRP A 132 -6.22 3.09 -10.79
N LEU A 133 -7.32 2.40 -10.53
CA LEU A 133 -8.60 3.03 -10.24
C LEU A 133 -8.73 3.20 -8.73
N THR A 134 -9.01 4.41 -8.28
CA THR A 134 -9.23 4.77 -6.89
C THR A 134 -10.55 5.48 -6.74
N ALA A 135 -11.33 5.13 -5.71
CA ALA A 135 -12.53 5.84 -5.34
C ALA A 135 -12.64 5.86 -3.82
N ASN A 136 -13.03 6.97 -3.23
CA ASN A 136 -13.32 7.04 -1.81
C ASN A 136 -14.46 8.01 -1.52
N LEU A 137 -15.14 7.77 -0.41
CA LEU A 137 -16.21 8.60 0.10
C LEU A 137 -16.20 8.54 1.63
N GLY A 138 -16.31 9.69 2.28
CA GLY A 138 -16.43 9.79 3.73
C GLY A 138 -17.34 10.92 4.14
N GLY A 139 -17.91 10.82 5.35
CA GLY A 139 -18.78 11.83 5.87
C GLY A 139 -19.50 11.41 7.15
N PRO A 140 -20.41 12.26 7.68
CA PRO A 140 -21.19 11.96 8.85
C PRO A 140 -22.39 11.05 8.52
N ILE A 141 -22.61 10.02 9.31
CA ILE A 141 -23.88 9.28 9.38
C ILE A 141 -24.82 9.97 10.39
N LEU A 142 -24.25 10.29 11.57
CA LEU A 142 -24.88 11.09 12.59
C LEU A 142 -23.95 12.24 12.91
N LYS A 143 -24.45 13.46 12.80
CA LYS A 143 -23.66 14.68 13.04
C LYS A 143 -23.01 14.62 14.43
N ASP A 144 -21.75 14.96 14.49
CA ASP A 144 -20.91 15.04 15.69
C ASP A 144 -20.76 13.73 16.50
N THR A 145 -21.27 12.58 15.96
CA THR A 145 -21.27 11.33 16.72
C THR A 145 -20.77 10.14 15.92
N LEU A 146 -21.23 9.94 14.67
CA LEU A 146 -20.90 8.76 13.89
C LEU A 146 -20.50 9.15 12.47
N TYR A 147 -19.32 8.71 12.09
CA TYR A 147 -18.72 8.99 10.80
C TYR A 147 -18.37 7.70 10.08
N PHE A 148 -18.39 7.75 8.76
CA PHE A 148 -17.94 6.65 7.92
C PHE A 148 -16.88 7.10 6.94
N TYR A 149 -16.05 6.16 6.54
CA TYR A 149 -15.15 6.26 5.40
C TYR A 149 -15.20 4.94 4.63
N GLY A 150 -15.28 5.00 3.32
CA GLY A 150 -15.22 3.85 2.45
C GLY A 150 -14.36 4.13 1.24
N SER A 151 -13.62 3.13 0.77
CA SER A 151 -12.80 3.24 -0.42
C SER A 151 -12.80 1.96 -1.24
N TYR A 152 -12.50 2.15 -2.52
CA TYR A 152 -12.27 1.09 -3.49
C TYR A 152 -10.98 1.35 -4.26
N TYR A 153 -10.16 0.32 -4.39
CA TYR A 153 -8.89 0.37 -5.09
C TYR A 153 -8.75 -0.81 -6.03
N ARG A 154 -8.44 -0.54 -7.29
CA ARG A 154 -8.26 -1.58 -8.31
C ARG A 154 -7.01 -1.31 -9.13
N PRO A 155 -5.85 -1.82 -8.71
CA PRO A 155 -4.66 -1.87 -9.54
C PRO A 155 -4.78 -2.99 -10.57
N THR A 156 -4.34 -2.70 -11.78
CA THR A 156 -4.22 -3.64 -12.89
C THR A 156 -2.81 -3.60 -13.45
N GLN A 157 -2.29 -4.74 -13.83
CA GLN A 157 -0.98 -4.86 -14.46
C GLN A 157 -1.07 -5.86 -15.60
N ASN A 158 -0.68 -5.45 -16.78
CA ASN A 158 -0.45 -6.32 -17.94
C ASN A 158 1.03 -6.25 -18.29
N ARG A 159 1.63 -7.38 -18.52
CA ARG A 159 3.02 -7.50 -18.93
C ARG A 159 3.13 -8.57 -19.99
N ASP A 160 3.64 -8.18 -21.16
CA ASP A 160 3.93 -9.12 -22.23
C ASP A 160 5.17 -9.94 -21.85
N ASN A 161 5.04 -11.25 -21.82
CA ASN A 161 6.13 -12.14 -21.58
C ASN A 161 6.83 -12.50 -22.88
N ARG A 162 8.12 -12.78 -22.76
CA ARG A 162 8.94 -13.17 -23.88
C ARG A 162 8.80 -14.65 -24.21
N SER A 163 9.17 -14.97 -25.43
CA SER A 163 9.45 -16.33 -25.84
C SER A 163 10.70 -16.89 -25.13
N ASN A 164 10.66 -18.15 -24.79
CA ASN A 164 11.80 -18.95 -24.37
C ASN A 164 12.17 -19.97 -25.47
N LEU A 165 13.10 -20.86 -25.18
CA LEU A 165 13.51 -21.93 -26.11
C LEU A 165 12.38 -22.90 -26.50
N TYR A 166 11.26 -22.88 -25.79
CA TYR A 166 10.13 -23.78 -26.01
C TYR A 166 8.93 -23.07 -26.65
N GLY A 167 9.01 -21.78 -26.91
CA GLY A 167 7.97 -20.98 -27.54
C GLY A 167 7.63 -19.70 -26.79
N GLU A 168 6.52 -19.09 -27.17
CA GLU A 168 6.00 -17.89 -26.52
C GLU A 168 5.43 -18.24 -25.16
N LEU A 169 5.73 -17.38 -24.17
CA LEU A 169 5.16 -17.49 -22.83
C LEU A 169 3.85 -16.69 -22.80
N PRO A 170 2.82 -17.19 -22.10
CA PRO A 170 1.58 -16.43 -21.96
C PRO A 170 1.83 -15.11 -21.22
N ASP A 171 1.11 -14.06 -21.63
CA ASP A 171 1.20 -12.76 -21.01
C ASP A 171 0.73 -12.81 -19.56
N TYR A 172 1.36 -11.98 -18.75
CA TYR A 172 1.00 -11.86 -17.32
C TYR A 172 -0.03 -10.77 -17.13
N GLU A 173 -1.17 -11.14 -16.61
CA GLU A 173 -2.20 -10.21 -16.17
C GLU A 173 -2.45 -10.35 -14.67
N SER A 174 -2.51 -9.23 -13.99
CA SER A 174 -2.83 -9.18 -12.56
C SER A 174 -3.86 -8.10 -12.29
N THR A 175 -4.93 -8.45 -11.61
CA THR A 175 -5.94 -7.51 -11.15
C THR A 175 -6.21 -7.76 -9.66
N ARG A 176 -6.11 -6.71 -8.84
CA ARG A 176 -6.50 -6.74 -7.44
C ARG A 176 -7.73 -5.88 -7.25
N ASN A 177 -8.73 -6.39 -6.57
CA ASN A 177 -9.88 -5.63 -6.11
C ASN A 177 -9.77 -5.51 -4.60
N GLU A 178 -9.78 -4.30 -4.09
CA GLU A 178 -9.65 -4.02 -2.67
C GLU A 178 -10.73 -3.04 -2.24
N GLY A 179 -11.47 -3.41 -1.20
CA GLY A 179 -12.45 -2.58 -0.53
C GLY A 179 -12.04 -2.33 0.91
N PHE A 180 -12.15 -1.10 1.37
CA PHE A 180 -11.91 -0.71 2.75
C PHE A 180 -13.08 0.10 3.28
N GLY A 181 -13.50 -0.17 4.52
CA GLY A 181 -14.52 0.59 5.22
C GLY A 181 -14.12 0.82 6.67
N LYS A 182 -14.39 2.02 7.18
CA LYS A 182 -14.14 2.41 8.57
C LYS A 182 -15.32 3.19 9.13
N LEU A 183 -15.74 2.84 10.34
CA LEU A 183 -16.70 3.57 11.13
C LEU A 183 -15.98 4.17 12.34
N THR A 184 -16.25 5.42 12.61
CA THR A 184 -15.72 6.15 13.76
C THR A 184 -16.89 6.67 14.58
N PHE A 185 -16.99 6.22 15.83
CA PHE A 185 -18.06 6.58 16.74
C PHE A 185 -17.50 7.34 17.94
N THR A 186 -17.97 8.57 18.14
CA THR A 186 -17.54 9.50 19.20
C THR A 186 -18.72 9.96 20.02
N PRO A 187 -19.31 9.10 20.89
CA PRO A 187 -20.50 9.46 21.65
C PRO A 187 -20.23 10.53 22.72
N THR A 188 -18.97 10.67 23.13
CA THR A 188 -18.53 11.70 24.10
C THR A 188 -17.16 12.23 23.68
N GLN A 189 -16.73 13.35 24.25
CA GLN A 189 -15.42 13.94 23.98
C GLN A 189 -14.23 13.08 24.44
N THR A 190 -14.49 12.10 25.31
CA THR A 190 -13.46 11.22 25.90
C THR A 190 -13.47 9.81 25.36
N LEU A 191 -14.49 9.43 24.57
CA LEU A 191 -14.62 8.07 24.03
C LEU A 191 -14.61 8.10 22.50
N LEU A 192 -13.63 7.42 21.90
CA LEU A 192 -13.51 7.20 20.47
C LEU A 192 -13.45 5.69 20.21
N LEU A 193 -14.36 5.20 19.40
CA LEU A 193 -14.40 3.81 18.95
C LEU A 193 -14.25 3.77 17.44
N ASN A 194 -13.33 2.96 16.95
CA ASN A 194 -13.12 2.71 15.53
C ASN A 194 -13.40 1.23 15.22
N ALA A 195 -14.10 0.99 14.13
CA ALA A 195 -14.26 -0.31 13.52
C ALA A 195 -13.88 -0.22 12.05
N SER A 196 -13.00 -1.09 11.58
CA SER A 196 -12.59 -1.11 10.17
C SER A 196 -12.63 -2.53 9.62
N TYR A 197 -12.91 -2.61 8.32
CA TYR A 197 -12.90 -3.86 7.57
C TYR A 197 -12.21 -3.64 6.23
N ARG A 198 -11.36 -4.59 5.86
CA ARG A 198 -10.66 -4.60 4.57
C ARG A 198 -10.84 -5.97 3.92
N ASP A 199 -11.21 -5.95 2.65
CA ASP A 199 -11.21 -7.11 1.78
C ASP A 199 -10.31 -6.85 0.58
N SER A 200 -9.50 -7.84 0.22
CA SER A 200 -8.58 -7.74 -0.91
C SER A 200 -8.52 -9.07 -1.63
N LYS A 201 -8.91 -9.06 -2.91
CA LYS A 201 -8.84 -10.23 -3.78
C LYS A 201 -7.98 -9.93 -5.00
N ARG A 202 -6.94 -10.72 -5.17
CA ARG A 202 -6.07 -10.68 -6.34
C ARG A 202 -6.34 -11.88 -7.26
N VAL A 203 -6.38 -11.61 -8.54
CA VAL A 203 -6.47 -12.62 -9.59
C VAL A 203 -5.31 -12.40 -10.54
N ASP A 204 -4.46 -13.41 -10.68
CA ASP A 204 -3.33 -13.44 -11.58
C ASP A 204 -3.60 -14.47 -12.67
N THR A 205 -3.42 -14.08 -13.92
CA THR A 205 -3.52 -14.98 -15.09
C THR A 205 -2.12 -15.16 -15.65
N ALA A 206 -1.79 -16.41 -15.97
CA ALA A 206 -0.46 -16.84 -16.39
C ALA A 206 0.62 -16.53 -15.34
N SER A 207 0.78 -17.47 -14.48
CA SER A 207 2.00 -17.61 -13.72
C SER A 207 2.86 -18.69 -14.36
N ILE A 208 4.10 -18.38 -14.57
CA ILE A 208 5.17 -19.35 -14.19
C ILE A 208 6.47 -18.61 -14.23
#